data_e2ab484c0952c2d70a66f218021e019f
#
_entry.id   e2ab484c0952c2d70a66f218021e019f
#
_cell.length_a   1.000
_cell.length_b   1.000
_cell.length_c   1.000
_cell.angle_alpha   90.00
_cell.angle_beta   90.00
_cell.angle_gamma   90.00
#
_symmetry.space_group_name_H-M   'P 1'
#
loop_
_entity.id
_entity.type
_entity.pdbx_description
1 polymer ?
#
loop_
_entity_poly.entity_id
_entity_poly.type
_entity_poly.pdbx_seq_one_letter_code
_entity_poly.pdbx_strand_id
1 'polypeptide(L)'
;MNYIDLFAGAGGFSEGFIKAGFTPVAHVEMDKAACHTLRTRAAYHYLRSAGNIAIYIAYLKSEITRDQLYAAVPASELQSIINLAIGKANNDKIFKLIDDRLNNREVDVIIGGPPCQAYSLVGRARSHNGMKDDDRNFLFIEYAKFLKRYKPKMFVFENVVGLHSANKGIYFRRMLLMFRNILGYEVRDFIVAAKDFGCFRIENE
;
A
#
# COMPACT_ATOMS: atom_id res chain seq x y z
N MET A 1 -10.83 -10.20 9.58
CA MET A 1 -10.07 -8.97 9.91
C MET A 1 -10.02 -8.08 8.68
N ASN A 2 -10.07 -6.75 8.87
CA ASN A 2 -9.99 -5.79 7.78
C ASN A 2 -8.63 -5.06 7.76
N TYR A 3 -8.32 -4.42 6.63
CA TYR A 3 -7.09 -3.65 6.51
C TYR A 3 -7.21 -2.44 5.57
N ILE A 4 -6.31 -1.48 5.77
CA ILE A 4 -6.06 -0.36 4.87
C ILE A 4 -4.66 -0.53 4.28
N ASP A 5 -4.52 -0.36 2.96
CA ASP A 5 -3.25 -0.41 2.25
C ASP A 5 -2.86 1.01 1.79
N LEU A 6 -1.76 1.51 2.35
CA LEU A 6 -1.23 2.84 2.05
C LEU A 6 -0.03 2.72 1.11
N PHE A 7 0.05 3.60 0.12
CA PHE A 7 1.06 3.51 -0.95
C PHE A 7 0.99 2.16 -1.69
N ALA A 8 -0.24 1.76 -2.03
CA ALA A 8 -0.57 0.39 -2.42
C ALA A 8 0.10 -0.10 -3.72
N GLY A 9 0.64 0.81 -4.56
CA GLY A 9 1.20 0.45 -5.84
C GLY A 9 0.23 -0.36 -6.69
N ALA A 10 0.69 -1.43 -7.30
CA ALA A 10 -0.15 -2.36 -8.07
C ALA A 10 -0.85 -3.44 -7.23
N GLY A 11 -0.77 -3.36 -5.88
CA GLY A 11 -1.45 -4.27 -4.96
C GLY A 11 -0.74 -5.59 -4.67
N GLY A 12 0.56 -5.69 -4.95
CA GLY A 12 1.31 -6.94 -4.68
C GLY A 12 1.29 -7.33 -3.21
N PHE A 13 1.47 -6.35 -2.32
CA PHE A 13 1.44 -6.56 -0.87
C PHE A 13 0.04 -6.96 -0.39
N SER A 14 -0.98 -6.27 -0.87
CA SER A 14 -2.38 -6.56 -0.59
C SER A 14 -2.82 -7.97 -0.99
N GLU A 15 -2.30 -8.54 -2.08
CA GLU A 15 -2.62 -9.92 -2.51
C GLU A 15 -2.28 -10.96 -1.42
N GLY A 16 -1.19 -10.78 -0.70
CA GLY A 16 -0.83 -11.65 0.42
C GLY A 16 -1.87 -11.61 1.54
N PHE A 17 -2.36 -10.42 1.88
CA PHE A 17 -3.39 -10.24 2.90
C PHE A 17 -4.75 -10.80 2.46
N ILE A 18 -5.15 -10.60 1.22
CA ILE A 18 -6.38 -11.19 0.67
C ILE A 18 -6.30 -12.72 0.72
N LYS A 19 -5.18 -13.32 0.31
CA LYS A 19 -4.98 -14.78 0.38
C LYS A 19 -5.00 -15.30 1.81
N ALA A 20 -4.57 -14.51 2.79
CA ALA A 20 -4.64 -14.83 4.21
C ALA A 20 -6.05 -14.59 4.82
N GLY A 21 -7.04 -14.21 4.03
CA GLY A 21 -8.44 -14.03 4.47
C GLY A 21 -8.74 -12.66 5.06
N PHE A 22 -7.88 -11.65 4.84
CA PHE A 22 -8.17 -10.28 5.22
C PHE A 22 -9.02 -9.58 4.16
N THR A 23 -9.88 -8.66 4.60
CA THR A 23 -10.77 -7.88 3.74
C THR A 23 -10.25 -6.44 3.58
N PRO A 24 -9.97 -5.96 2.37
CA PRO A 24 -9.55 -4.58 2.15
C PRO A 24 -10.69 -3.59 2.43
N VAL A 25 -10.39 -2.54 3.17
CA VAL A 25 -11.27 -1.36 3.33
C VAL A 25 -10.95 -0.34 2.25
N ALA A 26 -9.68 -0.02 2.08
CA ALA A 26 -9.20 0.94 1.11
C ALA A 26 -7.77 0.67 0.68
N HIS A 27 -7.47 1.00 -0.57
CA HIS A 27 -6.13 1.11 -1.12
C HIS A 27 -5.90 2.56 -1.51
N VAL A 28 -4.86 3.18 -0.96
CA VAL A 28 -4.52 4.58 -1.27
C VAL A 28 -3.27 4.60 -2.14
N GLU A 29 -3.39 5.13 -3.36
CA GLU A 29 -2.33 5.18 -4.36
C GLU A 29 -2.45 6.44 -5.22
N MET A 30 -1.33 7.09 -5.51
CA MET A 30 -1.31 8.31 -6.31
C MET A 30 -1.21 8.04 -7.81
N ASP A 31 -0.55 6.97 -8.20
CA ASP A 31 -0.34 6.62 -9.60
C ASP A 31 -1.62 6.09 -10.23
N LYS A 32 -2.06 6.74 -11.31
CA LYS A 32 -3.31 6.38 -12.00
C LYS A 32 -3.25 5.00 -12.64
N ALA A 33 -2.10 4.60 -13.18
CA ALA A 33 -1.95 3.29 -13.83
C ALA A 33 -1.97 2.17 -12.78
N ALA A 34 -1.30 2.36 -11.65
CA ALA A 34 -1.37 1.45 -10.51
C ALA A 34 -2.80 1.32 -9.96
N CYS A 35 -3.54 2.43 -9.85
CA CYS A 35 -4.96 2.42 -9.47
C CYS A 35 -5.83 1.63 -10.47
N HIS A 36 -5.55 1.68 -11.78
CA HIS A 36 -6.25 0.82 -12.73
C HIS A 36 -5.95 -0.66 -12.49
N THR A 37 -4.70 -1.01 -12.19
CA THR A 37 -4.34 -2.38 -11.82
C THR A 37 -5.07 -2.82 -10.56
N LEU A 38 -5.11 -2.00 -9.51
CA LEU A 38 -5.84 -2.28 -8.27
C LEU A 38 -7.34 -2.52 -8.52
N ARG A 39 -7.99 -1.67 -9.34
CA ARG A 39 -9.41 -1.86 -9.70
C ARG A 39 -9.64 -3.14 -10.49
N THR A 40 -8.75 -3.49 -11.40
CA THR A 40 -8.81 -4.75 -12.15
C THR A 40 -8.65 -5.96 -11.22
N ARG A 41 -7.78 -5.87 -10.21
CA ARG A 41 -7.64 -6.91 -9.16
C ARG A 41 -8.89 -7.00 -8.29
N ALA A 42 -9.46 -5.89 -7.85
CA ALA A 42 -10.73 -5.88 -7.12
C ALA A 42 -11.86 -6.53 -7.92
N ALA A 43 -11.96 -6.20 -9.22
CA ALA A 43 -12.91 -6.84 -10.14
C ALA A 43 -12.68 -8.35 -10.23
N TYR A 44 -11.45 -8.80 -10.35
CA TYR A 44 -11.10 -10.22 -10.35
C TYR A 44 -11.58 -10.92 -9.09
N HIS A 45 -11.23 -10.39 -7.90
CA HIS A 45 -11.62 -11.01 -6.64
C HIS A 45 -13.14 -11.09 -6.47
N TYR A 46 -13.83 -10.00 -6.80
CA TYR A 46 -15.29 -9.97 -6.77
C TYR A 46 -15.92 -11.01 -7.72
N LEU A 47 -15.53 -10.98 -9.00
CA LEU A 47 -16.09 -11.90 -10.01
C LEU A 47 -15.79 -13.36 -9.70
N ARG A 48 -14.60 -13.65 -9.14
CA ARG A 48 -14.25 -14.99 -8.70
C ARG A 48 -15.15 -15.46 -7.56
N SER A 49 -15.37 -14.62 -6.54
CA SER A 49 -16.23 -14.96 -5.40
C SER A 49 -17.71 -15.09 -5.79
N ALA A 50 -18.15 -14.31 -6.77
CA ALA A 50 -19.51 -14.35 -7.31
C ALA A 50 -19.76 -15.48 -8.33
N GLY A 51 -18.74 -16.31 -8.64
CA GLY A 51 -18.85 -17.37 -9.64
C GLY A 51 -18.85 -16.90 -11.10
N ASN A 52 -18.54 -15.63 -11.37
CA ASN A 52 -18.63 -15.00 -12.70
C ASN A 52 -17.24 -14.74 -13.32
N ILE A 53 -16.27 -15.58 -13.05
CA ILE A 53 -14.87 -15.41 -13.48
C ILE A 53 -14.72 -15.33 -15.03
N ALA A 54 -15.69 -15.85 -15.78
CA ALA A 54 -15.68 -15.82 -17.24
C ALA A 54 -15.58 -14.39 -17.80
N ILE A 55 -16.18 -13.40 -17.13
CA ILE A 55 -16.11 -11.99 -17.52
C ILE A 55 -14.66 -11.48 -17.44
N TYR A 56 -13.95 -11.83 -16.36
CA TYR A 56 -12.54 -11.47 -16.22
C TYR A 56 -11.65 -12.16 -17.28
N ILE A 57 -11.94 -13.43 -17.61
CA ILE A 57 -11.24 -14.16 -18.68
C ILE A 57 -11.47 -13.50 -20.04
N ALA A 58 -12.69 -13.07 -20.35
CA ALA A 58 -13.01 -12.32 -21.58
C ALA A 58 -12.20 -11.01 -21.66
N TYR A 59 -12.04 -10.30 -20.53
CA TYR A 59 -11.18 -9.12 -20.46
C TYR A 59 -9.71 -9.45 -20.75
N LEU A 60 -9.15 -10.53 -20.17
CA LEU A 60 -7.77 -10.95 -20.42
C LEU A 60 -7.54 -11.33 -21.89
N LYS A 61 -8.55 -11.87 -22.56
CA LYS A 61 -8.53 -12.19 -23.99
C LYS A 61 -8.79 -10.99 -24.90
N SER A 62 -8.98 -9.78 -24.33
CA SER A 62 -9.35 -8.57 -25.06
C SER A 62 -10.69 -8.67 -25.81
N GLU A 63 -11.60 -9.57 -25.40
CA GLU A 63 -12.94 -9.72 -25.92
C GLU A 63 -13.88 -8.61 -25.40
N ILE A 64 -13.59 -8.07 -24.22
CA ILE A 64 -14.25 -6.92 -23.62
C ILE A 64 -13.25 -5.86 -23.18
N THR A 65 -13.72 -4.61 -23.10
CA THR A 65 -12.93 -3.49 -22.63
C THR A 65 -12.84 -3.46 -21.09
N ARG A 66 -11.90 -2.66 -20.56
CA ARG A 66 -11.80 -2.41 -19.10
C ARG A 66 -13.08 -1.79 -18.54
N ASP A 67 -13.72 -0.90 -19.27
CA ASP A 67 -14.96 -0.25 -18.83
C ASP A 67 -16.11 -1.26 -18.74
N GLN A 68 -16.19 -2.21 -19.67
CA GLN A 68 -17.15 -3.31 -19.62
C GLN A 68 -16.87 -4.25 -18.43
N LEU A 69 -15.58 -4.56 -18.14
CA LEU A 69 -15.20 -5.30 -16.94
C LEU A 69 -15.66 -4.58 -15.67
N TYR A 70 -15.44 -3.27 -15.60
CA TYR A 70 -15.80 -2.48 -14.41
C TYR A 70 -17.32 -2.33 -14.25
N ALA A 71 -18.07 -2.27 -15.36
CA ALA A 71 -19.53 -2.24 -15.32
C ALA A 71 -20.16 -3.55 -14.80
N ALA A 72 -19.41 -4.66 -14.84
CA ALA A 72 -19.86 -5.96 -14.32
C ALA A 72 -19.60 -6.14 -12.79
N VAL A 73 -19.06 -5.11 -12.14
CA VAL A 73 -18.67 -5.15 -10.71
C VAL A 73 -19.37 -4.01 -9.97
N PRO A 74 -19.87 -4.23 -8.74
CA PRO A 74 -20.43 -3.15 -7.93
C PRO A 74 -19.47 -1.98 -7.78
N ALA A 75 -19.96 -0.76 -7.93
CA ALA A 75 -19.13 0.45 -7.81
C ALA A 75 -18.42 0.53 -6.44
N SER A 76 -19.02 0.00 -5.39
CA SER A 76 -18.44 -0.06 -4.05
C SER A 76 -17.11 -0.81 -4.01
N GLU A 77 -16.94 -1.88 -4.79
CA GLU A 77 -15.68 -2.62 -4.87
C GLU A 77 -14.57 -1.75 -5.47
N LEU A 78 -14.87 -1.08 -6.59
CA LEU A 78 -13.91 -0.24 -7.31
C LEU A 78 -13.59 1.07 -6.57
N GLN A 79 -14.53 1.60 -5.77
CA GLN A 79 -14.35 2.79 -4.94
C GLN A 79 -13.43 2.54 -3.74
N SER A 80 -13.09 1.28 -3.43
CA SER A 80 -12.06 0.96 -2.43
C SER A 80 -10.68 1.50 -2.83
N ILE A 81 -10.47 1.80 -4.11
CA ILE A 81 -9.23 2.33 -4.65
C ILE A 81 -9.31 3.87 -4.69
N ILE A 82 -8.61 4.51 -3.76
CA ILE A 82 -8.53 5.96 -3.59
C ILE A 82 -7.32 6.48 -4.36
N ASN A 83 -7.56 7.14 -5.50
CA ASN A 83 -6.49 7.71 -6.32
C ASN A 83 -6.13 9.12 -5.83
N LEU A 84 -5.35 9.20 -4.77
CA LEU A 84 -4.85 10.44 -4.18
C LEU A 84 -3.44 10.24 -3.62
N ALA A 85 -2.61 11.27 -3.73
CA ALA A 85 -1.31 11.29 -3.05
C ALA A 85 -1.51 11.47 -1.54
N ILE A 86 -0.90 10.59 -0.73
CA ILE A 86 -0.85 10.75 0.73
C ILE A 86 0.02 11.96 1.06
N GLY A 87 -0.51 12.88 1.87
CA GLY A 87 0.17 14.09 2.28
C GLY A 87 -0.81 15.15 2.78
N LYS A 88 -0.27 16.24 3.33
CA LYS A 88 -1.03 17.30 4.00
C LYS A 88 -2.22 17.82 3.16
N ALA A 89 -2.05 17.91 1.84
CA ALA A 89 -3.08 18.46 0.94
C ALA A 89 -4.31 17.55 0.80
N ASN A 90 -4.16 16.23 0.96
CA ASN A 90 -5.21 15.27 0.64
C ASN A 90 -5.65 14.40 1.82
N ASN A 91 -4.90 14.39 2.93
CA ASN A 91 -5.17 13.45 4.03
C ASN A 91 -6.61 13.55 4.55
N ASP A 92 -7.16 14.77 4.71
CA ASP A 92 -8.53 14.94 5.21
C ASP A 92 -9.57 14.33 4.26
N LYS A 93 -9.35 14.47 2.95
CA LYS A 93 -10.19 13.85 1.93
C LYS A 93 -10.04 12.31 1.94
N ILE A 94 -8.81 11.80 2.08
CA ILE A 94 -8.54 10.37 2.18
C ILE A 94 -9.20 9.80 3.43
N PHE A 95 -9.07 10.46 4.58
CA PHE A 95 -9.70 10.05 5.83
C PHE A 95 -11.21 9.96 5.69
N LYS A 96 -11.85 10.99 5.12
CA LYS A 96 -13.30 10.97 4.87
C LYS A 96 -13.73 9.76 4.03
N LEU A 97 -13.03 9.50 2.91
CA LEU A 97 -13.34 8.38 2.04
C LEU A 97 -13.17 7.02 2.73
N ILE A 98 -12.16 6.88 3.62
CA ILE A 98 -11.94 5.66 4.40
C ILE A 98 -13.02 5.53 5.48
N ASP A 99 -13.36 6.60 6.20
CA ASP A 99 -14.37 6.60 7.27
C ASP A 99 -15.75 6.22 6.72
N ASP A 100 -16.14 6.78 5.57
CA ASP A 100 -17.40 6.45 4.88
C ASP A 100 -17.46 4.93 4.56
N ARG A 101 -16.34 4.31 4.21
CA ARG A 101 -16.26 2.88 3.91
C ARG A 101 -16.20 2.01 5.17
N LEU A 102 -15.57 2.50 6.22
CA LEU A 102 -15.52 1.80 7.51
C LEU A 102 -16.91 1.66 8.13
N ASN A 103 -17.77 2.65 7.92
CA ASN A 103 -19.13 2.65 8.49
C ASN A 103 -19.10 2.29 9.99
N ASN A 104 -18.32 3.04 10.77
CA ASN A 104 -18.09 2.87 12.21
C ASN A 104 -17.36 1.57 12.63
N ARG A 105 -16.84 0.76 11.69
CA ARG A 105 -16.01 -0.39 12.05
C ARG A 105 -14.58 0.08 12.41
N GLU A 106 -13.95 -0.63 13.33
CA GLU A 106 -12.53 -0.44 13.63
C GLU A 106 -11.64 -0.97 12.50
N VAL A 107 -10.40 -0.46 12.43
CA VAL A 107 -9.37 -0.96 11.53
C VAL A 107 -8.52 -1.99 12.28
N ASP A 108 -8.45 -3.22 11.76
CA ASP A 108 -7.60 -4.25 12.37
C ASP A 108 -6.12 -4.07 12.01
N VAL A 109 -5.82 -3.79 10.75
CA VAL A 109 -4.45 -3.70 10.24
C VAL A 109 -4.28 -2.51 9.30
N ILE A 110 -3.13 -1.82 9.38
CA ILE A 110 -2.66 -0.91 8.34
C ILE A 110 -1.39 -1.48 7.76
N ILE A 111 -1.36 -1.63 6.43
CA ILE A 111 -0.18 -2.06 5.69
C ILE A 111 0.29 -0.94 4.76
N GLY A 112 1.54 -1.00 4.32
CA GLY A 112 2.03 -0.08 3.29
C GLY A 112 3.53 0.07 3.26
N GLY A 113 4.02 0.47 2.09
CA GLY A 113 5.42 0.73 1.83
C GLY A 113 5.57 2.09 1.13
N PRO A 114 5.89 3.18 1.85
CA PRO A 114 6.14 4.45 1.19
C PRO A 114 7.32 4.35 0.22
N PRO A 115 7.32 5.14 -0.89
CA PRO A 115 8.35 5.09 -1.92
C PRO A 115 9.75 5.12 -1.36
N CYS A 116 10.55 4.11 -1.70
CA CYS A 116 11.90 3.91 -1.18
C CYS A 116 12.99 4.66 -1.96
N GLN A 117 12.65 5.44 -2.99
CA GLN A 117 13.62 6.09 -3.89
C GLN A 117 14.64 6.96 -3.14
N ALA A 118 14.22 7.59 -2.04
CA ALA A 118 15.09 8.39 -1.19
C ALA A 118 16.06 7.54 -0.34
N TYR A 119 15.77 6.28 -0.10
CA TYR A 119 16.56 5.36 0.71
C TYR A 119 17.38 4.36 -0.13
N SER A 120 16.99 4.09 -1.38
CA SER A 120 17.68 3.14 -2.24
C SER A 120 19.04 3.67 -2.70
N LEU A 121 20.00 2.77 -2.87
CA LEU A 121 21.33 3.12 -3.42
C LEU A 121 21.21 3.73 -4.81
N VAL A 122 20.37 3.18 -5.67
CA VAL A 122 20.13 3.64 -7.04
C VAL A 122 19.47 5.02 -7.07
N GLY A 123 18.48 5.27 -6.19
CA GLY A 123 17.82 6.57 -6.09
C GLY A 123 18.79 7.68 -5.64
N ARG A 124 19.65 7.38 -4.65
CA ARG A 124 20.69 8.31 -4.16
C ARG A 124 21.76 8.62 -5.20
N ALA A 125 22.17 7.62 -5.97
CA ALA A 125 23.18 7.78 -7.02
C ALA A 125 22.71 8.69 -8.18
N ARG A 126 21.40 8.81 -8.41
CA ARG A 126 20.81 9.66 -9.45
C ARG A 126 20.56 11.10 -9.04
N SER A 127 20.77 11.46 -7.77
CA SER A 127 20.51 12.80 -7.23
C SER A 127 21.80 13.53 -6.90
N HIS A 128 21.94 14.78 -7.39
CA HIS A 128 23.10 15.65 -7.11
C HIS A 128 23.36 15.90 -5.61
N ASN A 129 22.32 15.88 -4.76
CA ASN A 129 22.41 16.14 -3.31
C ASN A 129 22.15 14.91 -2.45
N GLY A 130 22.20 13.69 -3.03
CA GLY A 130 21.93 12.45 -2.29
C GLY A 130 20.52 12.40 -1.67
N MET A 131 19.57 13.18 -2.20
CA MET A 131 18.16 13.27 -1.78
C MET A 131 17.95 13.65 -0.28
N LYS A 132 18.86 14.39 0.33
CA LYS A 132 18.78 14.77 1.76
C LYS A 132 17.54 15.60 2.08
N ASP A 133 17.09 16.44 1.15
CA ASP A 133 15.95 17.34 1.30
C ASP A 133 14.69 16.84 0.57
N ASP A 134 14.64 15.56 0.22
CA ASP A 134 13.51 14.97 -0.47
C ASP A 134 12.36 14.72 0.52
N ASP A 135 11.19 15.30 0.26
CA ASP A 135 9.99 15.16 1.08
C ASP A 135 9.56 13.70 1.29
N ARG A 136 9.93 12.80 0.37
CA ARG A 136 9.70 11.37 0.48
C ARG A 136 10.41 10.72 1.67
N ASN A 137 11.48 11.33 2.18
CA ASN A 137 12.15 10.90 3.42
C ASN A 137 11.26 10.99 4.64
N PHE A 138 10.16 11.73 4.55
CA PHE A 138 9.26 12.01 5.67
C PHE A 138 7.87 11.37 5.49
N LEU A 139 7.65 10.56 4.45
CA LEU A 139 6.37 9.88 4.23
C LEU A 139 5.99 8.92 5.36
N PHE A 140 6.94 8.43 6.14
CA PHE A 140 6.64 7.70 7.37
C PHE A 140 5.87 8.54 8.41
N ILE A 141 6.05 9.89 8.39
CA ILE A 141 5.27 10.80 9.24
C ILE A 141 3.81 10.82 8.78
N GLU A 142 3.60 10.83 7.47
CA GLU A 142 2.25 10.75 6.93
C GLU A 142 1.60 9.39 7.28
N TYR A 143 2.34 8.29 7.12
CA TYR A 143 1.90 6.96 7.56
C TYR A 143 1.51 6.95 9.06
N ALA A 144 2.33 7.56 9.92
CA ALA A 144 2.06 7.68 11.35
C ALA A 144 0.75 8.42 11.67
N LYS A 145 0.31 9.37 10.83
CA LYS A 145 -0.99 10.04 10.99
C LYS A 145 -2.16 9.07 10.84
N PHE A 146 -2.07 8.11 9.92
CA PHE A 146 -3.06 7.05 9.76
C PHE A 146 -3.06 6.12 10.98
N LEU A 147 -1.89 5.70 11.47
CA LEU A 147 -1.80 4.92 12.71
C LEU A 147 -2.42 5.64 13.91
N LYS A 148 -2.14 6.94 14.06
CA LYS A 148 -2.70 7.78 15.14
C LYS A 148 -4.22 7.88 15.04
N ARG A 149 -4.77 8.02 13.81
CA ARG A 149 -6.21 8.19 13.60
C ARG A 149 -6.96 6.89 13.83
N TYR A 150 -6.54 5.82 13.18
CA TYR A 150 -7.29 4.56 13.15
C TYR A 150 -6.92 3.59 14.26
N LYS A 151 -5.78 3.77 14.91
CA LYS A 151 -5.29 2.93 16.03
C LYS A 151 -5.44 1.43 15.74
N PRO A 152 -4.92 0.93 14.60
CA PRO A 152 -5.06 -0.48 14.25
C PRO A 152 -4.40 -1.37 15.31
N LYS A 153 -4.87 -2.63 15.42
CA LYS A 153 -4.28 -3.62 16.32
C LYS A 153 -2.84 -3.98 15.92
N MET A 154 -2.56 -3.91 14.60
CA MET A 154 -1.25 -4.18 14.02
C MET A 154 -1.00 -3.28 12.81
N PHE A 155 0.26 -3.02 12.52
CA PHE A 155 0.66 -2.44 11.24
C PHE A 155 1.85 -3.18 10.64
N VAL A 156 1.99 -3.12 9.32
CA VAL A 156 3.15 -3.63 8.60
C VAL A 156 3.68 -2.52 7.67
N PHE A 157 4.89 -2.07 7.97
CA PHE A 157 5.57 -1.03 7.23
C PHE A 157 6.69 -1.66 6.39
N GLU A 158 6.49 -1.75 5.07
CA GLU A 158 7.47 -2.32 4.14
C GLU A 158 8.44 -1.25 3.67
N ASN A 159 9.73 -1.60 3.56
CA ASN A 159 10.71 -0.74 2.91
C ASN A 159 11.93 -1.55 2.47
N VAL A 160 12.85 -0.89 1.74
CA VAL A 160 14.11 -1.51 1.30
C VAL A 160 15.13 -1.52 2.42
N VAL A 161 16.06 -2.50 2.39
CA VAL A 161 17.16 -2.62 3.36
C VAL A 161 17.98 -1.33 3.46
N GLY A 162 18.08 -0.55 2.39
CA GLY A 162 18.78 0.73 2.37
C GLY A 162 18.28 1.76 3.39
N LEU A 163 17.06 1.64 3.91
CA LEU A 163 16.53 2.48 4.98
C LEU A 163 17.39 2.41 6.26
N HIS A 164 17.92 1.25 6.61
CA HIS A 164 18.77 1.04 7.79
C HIS A 164 20.05 1.88 7.76
N SER A 165 20.63 2.09 6.56
CA SER A 165 21.88 2.82 6.37
C SER A 165 21.70 4.25 5.85
N ALA A 166 20.50 4.62 5.37
CA ALA A 166 20.21 5.94 4.82
C ALA A 166 20.48 7.04 5.85
N ASN A 167 21.28 8.04 5.45
CA ASN A 167 21.71 9.13 6.34
C ASN A 167 22.24 8.61 7.70
N LYS A 168 23.16 7.65 7.67
CA LYS A 168 23.73 6.99 8.87
C LYS A 168 22.64 6.41 9.80
N GLY A 169 21.52 5.92 9.24
CA GLY A 169 20.40 5.33 9.96
C GLY A 169 19.52 6.35 10.72
N ILE A 170 19.66 7.64 10.48
CA ILE A 170 18.88 8.67 11.18
C ILE A 170 17.38 8.53 10.89
N TYR A 171 16.99 8.27 9.62
CA TYR A 171 15.58 8.13 9.25
C TYR A 171 14.95 6.90 9.91
N PHE A 172 15.66 5.77 9.92
CA PHE A 172 15.19 4.55 10.56
C PHE A 172 14.98 4.75 12.08
N ARG A 173 15.95 5.37 12.77
CA ARG A 173 15.81 5.68 14.20
C ARG A 173 14.65 6.62 14.50
N ARG A 174 14.44 7.68 13.69
CA ARG A 174 13.31 8.60 13.85
C ARG A 174 11.97 7.90 13.65
N MET A 175 11.87 7.02 12.67
CA MET A 175 10.68 6.21 12.43
C MET A 175 10.37 5.29 13.62
N LEU A 176 11.37 4.56 14.12
CA LEU A 176 11.20 3.71 15.30
C LEU A 176 10.77 4.51 16.55
N LEU A 177 11.37 5.67 16.79
CA LEU A 177 10.97 6.56 17.89
C LEU A 177 9.51 6.99 17.75
N MET A 178 9.08 7.33 16.55
CA MET A 178 7.69 7.73 16.29
C MET A 178 6.73 6.59 16.57
N PHE A 179 6.96 5.41 16.01
CA PHE A 179 6.04 4.29 16.13
C PHE A 179 6.03 3.72 17.57
N ARG A 180 7.19 3.61 18.24
CA ARG A 180 7.30 3.09 19.59
C ARG A 180 6.88 4.11 20.66
N ASN A 181 7.54 5.27 20.69
CA ASN A 181 7.43 6.19 21.82
C ASN A 181 6.24 7.16 21.70
N ILE A 182 5.88 7.57 20.46
CA ILE A 182 4.80 8.53 20.25
C ILE A 182 3.46 7.82 20.05
N LEU A 183 3.46 6.69 19.35
CA LEU A 183 2.23 5.94 19.04
C LEU A 183 2.03 4.71 19.92
N GLY A 184 3.03 4.30 20.69
CA GLY A 184 2.94 3.23 21.68
C GLY A 184 2.91 1.81 21.11
N TYR A 185 3.35 1.60 19.85
CA TYR A 185 3.42 0.26 19.27
C TYR A 185 4.69 -0.49 19.67
N GLU A 186 4.57 -1.79 19.94
CA GLU A 186 5.74 -2.68 19.91
C GLU A 186 6.16 -2.89 18.46
N VAL A 187 7.37 -2.46 18.10
CA VAL A 187 7.88 -2.55 16.73
C VAL A 187 9.03 -3.55 16.66
N ARG A 188 8.88 -4.54 15.80
CA ARG A 188 9.92 -5.51 15.43
C ARG A 188 10.26 -5.30 13.95
N ASP A 189 11.55 -5.31 13.62
CA ASP A 189 12.03 -5.23 12.25
C ASP A 189 12.60 -6.57 11.80
N PHE A 190 12.35 -6.90 10.54
CA PHE A 190 12.80 -8.13 9.91
C PHE A 190 13.36 -7.84 8.53
N ILE A 191 14.44 -8.52 8.17
CA ILE A 191 14.91 -8.57 6.78
C ILE A 191 14.35 -9.86 6.18
N VAL A 192 13.54 -9.69 5.13
CA VAL A 192 12.84 -10.79 4.47
C VAL A 192 13.28 -10.85 3.02
N ALA A 193 13.78 -11.98 2.57
CA ALA A 193 14.11 -12.21 1.17
C ALA A 193 12.98 -13.01 0.49
N ALA A 194 12.42 -12.48 -0.61
CA ALA A 194 11.32 -13.12 -1.32
C ALA A 194 11.61 -14.55 -1.78
N LYS A 195 12.88 -14.85 -2.10
CA LYS A 195 13.35 -16.20 -2.46
C LYS A 195 13.12 -17.24 -1.37
N ASP A 196 13.17 -16.84 -0.09
CA ASP A 196 13.00 -17.74 1.05
C ASP A 196 11.54 -18.21 1.21
N PHE A 197 10.62 -17.58 0.47
CA PHE A 197 9.18 -17.87 0.46
C PHE A 197 8.70 -18.42 -0.90
N GLY A 198 9.60 -18.97 -1.71
CA GLY A 198 9.26 -19.57 -3.01
C GLY A 198 8.95 -18.55 -4.11
N CYS A 199 9.24 -17.27 -3.90
CA CYS A 199 9.14 -16.25 -4.96
C CYS A 199 10.47 -16.20 -5.71
N PHE A 200 10.47 -16.72 -6.95
CA PHE A 200 11.63 -16.58 -7.83
C PHE A 200 11.67 -15.17 -8.41
N ARG A 201 12.59 -14.35 -7.92
CA ARG A 201 12.98 -13.10 -8.58
C ARG A 201 14.31 -13.38 -9.29
N ILE A 202 14.32 -13.29 -10.60
CA ILE A 202 15.58 -13.22 -11.36
C ILE A 202 16.09 -11.79 -11.12
N GLU A 203 17.07 -11.62 -10.25
CA GLU A 203 17.84 -10.40 -10.16
C GLU A 203 18.85 -10.47 -11.31
N ASN A 204 18.63 -9.69 -12.36
CA ASN A 204 19.70 -9.36 -13.28
C ASN A 204 20.65 -8.44 -12.52
N GLU A 205 21.89 -8.92 -12.31
CA GLU A 205 23.02 -8.16 -11.79
C GLU A 205 23.33 -6.90 -12.62
#